data_7a47a5fa5be4ee7cf60ad59190922853
#
_entry.id   7a47a5fa5be4ee7cf60ad59190922853
#
_cell.length_a   1.000
_cell.length_b   1.000
_cell.length_c   1.000
_cell.angle_alpha   90.00
_cell.angle_beta   90.00
_cell.angle_gamma   90.00
#
_symmetry.space_group_name_H-M   'P 1'
#
loop_
_entity.id
_entity.type
_entity.pdbx_description
1 polymer ?
#
loop_
_entity_poly.entity_id
_entity_poly.type
_entity_poly.pdbx_seq_one_letter_code
_entity_poly.pdbx_strand_id
1 'polypeptide(L)'
;MGSNRQAALFSGIPVTRTRMIAFVIAGVFAGLAAVFYLGNYDTAQATIANDQLLPAITAVILGGVSAYGGTGTIPGVVIAVVLLAVLQGALGLAGVSGQAQTIAIGALLIIAIGAGTGIAAISRFRRPRRAVVAEQVTSG
;
A
#
# COMPACT_ATOMS: atom_id res chain seq x y z
N MET A 1 8.10 -4.01 13.56
CA MET A 1 8.52 -5.08 12.65
C MET A 1 8.96 -4.54 11.27
N GLY A 2 8.35 -3.55 10.71
CA GLY A 2 8.68 -3.04 9.38
C GLY A 2 10.00 -2.28 9.24
N SER A 3 10.45 -1.57 10.27
CA SER A 3 11.66 -0.74 10.22
C SER A 3 12.97 -1.46 10.56
N ASN A 4 12.91 -2.48 11.42
CA ASN A 4 14.11 -3.24 11.80
C ASN A 4 13.76 -4.66 12.22
N ARG A 5 14.01 -5.59 11.29
CA ARG A 5 13.72 -7.02 11.49
C ARG A 5 14.59 -7.65 12.58
N GLN A 6 15.86 -7.23 12.68
CA GLN A 6 16.79 -7.77 13.69
C GLN A 6 16.39 -7.33 15.09
N ALA A 7 15.99 -6.07 15.28
CA ALA A 7 15.50 -5.59 16.57
C ALA A 7 14.24 -6.33 17.04
N ALA A 8 13.34 -6.68 16.13
CA ALA A 8 12.12 -7.45 16.45
C ALA A 8 12.45 -8.89 16.87
N LEU A 9 13.46 -9.53 16.29
CA LEU A 9 13.92 -10.86 16.68
C LEU A 9 14.54 -10.86 18.08
N PHE A 10 15.35 -9.86 18.40
CA PHE A 10 15.96 -9.71 19.73
C PHE A 10 14.93 -9.39 20.83
N SER A 11 13.79 -8.81 20.45
CA SER A 11 12.68 -8.52 21.41
C SER A 11 11.75 -9.71 21.67
N GLY A 12 12.08 -10.92 21.20
CA GLY A 12 11.29 -12.14 21.42
C GLY A 12 9.94 -12.18 20.70
N ILE A 13 9.68 -11.27 19.74
CA ILE A 13 8.41 -11.23 19.01
C ILE A 13 8.40 -12.35 17.95
N PRO A 14 7.39 -13.23 17.93
CA PRO A 14 7.29 -14.32 16.96
C PRO A 14 6.95 -13.81 15.57
N VAL A 15 7.96 -13.28 14.85
CA VAL A 15 7.82 -12.68 13.50
C VAL A 15 7.15 -13.67 12.52
N THR A 16 7.48 -14.95 12.64
CA THR A 16 6.93 -16.01 11.78
C THR A 16 5.43 -16.18 11.98
N ARG A 17 4.94 -16.20 13.22
CA ARG A 17 3.51 -16.32 13.52
C ARG A 17 2.71 -15.12 12.97
N THR A 18 3.21 -13.91 13.16
CA THR A 18 2.54 -12.71 12.64
C THR A 18 2.46 -12.72 11.11
N ARG A 19 3.52 -13.17 10.43
CA ARG A 19 3.48 -13.35 8.98
C ARG A 19 2.49 -14.41 8.55
N MET A 20 2.49 -15.59 9.20
CA MET A 20 1.52 -16.64 8.89
C MET A 20 0.08 -16.15 9.01
N ILE A 21 -0.25 -15.47 10.11
CA ILE A 21 -1.60 -14.92 10.31
C ILE A 21 -1.96 -13.93 9.19
N ALA A 22 -1.05 -13.04 8.81
CA ALA A 22 -1.28 -12.10 7.73
C ALA A 22 -1.54 -12.80 6.38
N PHE A 23 -0.78 -13.87 6.07
CA PHE A 23 -0.99 -14.64 4.84
C PHE A 23 -2.30 -15.43 4.87
N VAL A 24 -2.68 -16.01 6.02
CA VAL A 24 -3.97 -16.71 6.18
C VAL A 24 -5.12 -15.73 5.96
N ILE A 25 -5.08 -14.55 6.58
CA ILE A 25 -6.11 -13.53 6.39
C ILE A 25 -6.19 -13.10 4.93
N ALA A 26 -5.05 -12.83 4.29
CA ALA A 26 -5.01 -12.49 2.87
C ALA A 26 -5.58 -13.61 1.98
N GLY A 27 -5.27 -14.88 2.28
CA GLY A 27 -5.81 -16.03 1.58
C GLY A 27 -7.34 -16.16 1.71
N VAL A 28 -7.88 -15.92 2.90
CA VAL A 28 -9.34 -15.93 3.13
C VAL A 28 -10.02 -14.82 2.31
N PHE A 29 -9.49 -13.60 2.34
CA PHE A 29 -10.05 -12.50 1.54
C PHE A 29 -9.91 -12.74 0.04
N ALA A 30 -8.81 -13.34 -0.43
CA ALA A 30 -8.65 -13.73 -1.82
C ALA A 30 -9.67 -14.80 -2.24
N GLY A 31 -9.93 -15.78 -1.39
CA GLY A 31 -10.98 -16.80 -1.62
C GLY A 31 -12.38 -16.19 -1.70
N LEU A 32 -12.73 -15.29 -0.79
CA LEU A 32 -13.99 -14.56 -0.85
C LEU A 32 -14.11 -13.71 -2.12
N ALA A 33 -13.06 -12.99 -2.50
CA ALA A 33 -13.04 -12.22 -3.73
C ALA A 33 -13.25 -13.09 -4.97
N ALA A 34 -12.64 -14.29 -5.01
CA ALA A 34 -12.83 -15.25 -6.09
C ALA A 34 -14.28 -15.72 -6.22
N VAL A 35 -14.96 -16.00 -5.09
CA VAL A 35 -16.38 -16.39 -5.09
C VAL A 35 -17.26 -15.26 -5.63
N PHE A 36 -17.06 -14.03 -5.17
CA PHE A 36 -17.79 -12.87 -5.68
C PHE A 36 -17.53 -12.62 -7.16
N TYR A 37 -16.28 -12.82 -7.60
CA TYR A 37 -15.92 -12.68 -9.00
C TYR A 37 -16.63 -13.70 -9.90
N LEU A 38 -16.60 -14.98 -9.51
CA LEU A 38 -17.29 -16.06 -10.21
C LEU A 38 -18.80 -15.81 -10.30
N GLY A 39 -19.42 -15.33 -9.22
CA GLY A 39 -20.85 -15.00 -9.20
C GLY A 39 -21.24 -13.83 -10.11
N ASN A 40 -20.30 -12.97 -10.47
CA ASN A 40 -20.58 -11.81 -11.32
C ASN A 40 -20.25 -12.04 -12.81
N TYR A 41 -19.29 -12.88 -13.12
CA TYR A 41 -18.79 -13.06 -14.50
C TYR A 41 -19.06 -14.45 -15.09
N ASP A 42 -19.62 -15.40 -14.33
CA ASP A 42 -19.95 -16.79 -14.73
C ASP A 42 -18.78 -17.55 -15.40
N THR A 43 -17.57 -17.02 -15.38
CA THR A 43 -16.38 -17.58 -16.01
C THR A 43 -15.16 -17.46 -15.12
N ALA A 44 -14.41 -18.55 -14.98
CA ALA A 44 -13.10 -18.57 -14.33
C ALA A 44 -12.01 -18.46 -15.39
N GLN A 45 -11.35 -17.31 -15.45
CA GLN A 45 -10.15 -17.13 -16.29
C GLN A 45 -8.89 -17.07 -15.40
N ALA A 46 -7.89 -17.85 -15.74
CA ALA A 46 -6.65 -17.90 -14.97
C ALA A 46 -5.84 -16.57 -15.02
N THR A 47 -6.12 -15.71 -16.01
CA THR A 47 -5.40 -14.44 -16.24
C THR A 47 -6.02 -13.24 -15.53
N ILE A 48 -7.20 -13.36 -14.94
CA ILE A 48 -7.92 -12.28 -14.25
C ILE A 48 -7.09 -11.61 -13.17
N ALA A 49 -6.31 -12.39 -12.43
CA ALA A 49 -5.47 -11.89 -11.35
C ALA A 49 -4.35 -10.95 -11.85
N ASN A 50 -3.91 -11.08 -13.10
CA ASN A 50 -2.86 -10.24 -13.66
C ASN A 50 -3.31 -8.78 -13.81
N ASP A 51 -4.55 -8.57 -14.24
CA ASP A 51 -5.10 -7.24 -14.44
C ASP A 51 -5.39 -6.52 -13.11
N GLN A 52 -5.55 -7.28 -12.01
CA GLN A 52 -5.79 -6.73 -10.67
C GLN A 52 -4.51 -6.38 -9.90
N LEU A 53 -3.35 -6.86 -10.35
CA LEU A 53 -2.09 -6.66 -9.63
C LEU A 53 -1.71 -5.17 -9.54
N LEU A 54 -1.76 -4.46 -10.66
CA LEU A 54 -1.40 -3.03 -10.71
C LEU A 54 -2.36 -2.14 -9.89
N PRO A 55 -3.69 -2.27 -10.01
CA PRO A 55 -4.64 -1.58 -9.13
C PRO A 55 -4.42 -1.88 -7.64
N ALA A 56 -4.13 -3.13 -7.27
CA ALA A 56 -3.90 -3.51 -5.88
C ALA A 56 -2.64 -2.83 -5.30
N ILE A 57 -1.53 -2.84 -6.04
CA ILE A 57 -0.30 -2.15 -5.62
C ILE A 57 -0.55 -0.64 -5.50
N THR A 58 -1.26 -0.06 -6.48
CA THR A 58 -1.61 1.37 -6.47
C THR A 58 -2.45 1.74 -5.26
N ALA A 59 -3.46 0.92 -4.91
CA ALA A 59 -4.30 1.13 -3.75
C ALA A 59 -3.50 1.15 -2.44
N VAL A 60 -2.56 0.21 -2.28
CA VAL A 60 -1.73 0.11 -1.08
C VAL A 60 -0.83 1.33 -0.93
N ILE A 61 -0.17 1.76 -2.01
CA ILE A 61 0.73 2.91 -1.99
C ILE A 61 -0.06 4.22 -1.81
N LEU A 62 -1.17 4.38 -2.52
CA LEU A 62 -2.06 5.54 -2.40
C LEU A 62 -2.66 5.63 -0.99
N GLY A 63 -2.94 4.49 -0.36
CA GLY A 63 -3.40 4.40 1.03
C GLY A 63 -2.34 4.77 2.08
N GLY A 64 -1.14 5.21 1.66
CA GLY A 64 -0.08 5.68 2.54
C GLY A 64 0.75 4.56 3.17
N VAL A 65 0.70 3.35 2.63
CA VAL A 65 1.59 2.26 3.05
C VAL A 65 2.96 2.44 2.40
N SER A 66 4.00 2.52 3.22
CA SER A 66 5.37 2.61 2.72
C SER A 66 5.78 1.33 2.00
N ALA A 67 6.23 1.45 0.74
CA ALA A 67 6.78 0.33 -0.02
C ALA A 67 8.01 -0.31 0.65
N TYR A 68 8.73 0.45 1.46
CA TYR A 68 9.88 -0.04 2.24
C TYR A 68 9.50 -0.66 3.59
N GLY A 69 8.19 -0.65 3.93
CA GLY A 69 7.67 -1.19 5.17
C GLY A 69 7.76 -0.23 6.37
N GLY A 70 7.12 -0.60 7.46
CA GLY A 70 7.21 0.10 8.74
C GLY A 70 6.10 1.10 9.05
N THR A 71 5.47 1.67 8.05
CA THR A 71 4.36 2.62 8.21
C THR A 71 3.23 2.33 7.24
N GLY A 72 2.00 2.50 7.69
CA GLY A 72 0.80 2.33 6.88
C GLY A 72 -0.44 2.36 7.76
N THR A 73 -1.56 2.79 7.21
CA THR A 73 -2.85 2.83 7.88
C THR A 73 -3.87 2.01 7.13
N ILE A 74 -4.55 1.09 7.82
CA ILE A 74 -5.60 0.26 7.22
C ILE A 74 -6.73 1.13 6.64
N PRO A 75 -7.27 2.14 7.35
CA PRO A 75 -8.34 2.98 6.80
C PRO A 75 -7.89 3.74 5.54
N GLY A 76 -6.63 4.16 5.45
CA GLY A 76 -6.09 4.79 4.24
C GLY A 76 -6.16 3.88 3.02
N VAL A 77 -5.80 2.59 3.20
CA VAL A 77 -5.89 1.59 2.12
C VAL A 77 -7.33 1.34 1.71
N VAL A 78 -8.27 1.24 2.65
CA VAL A 78 -9.69 1.04 2.35
C VAL A 78 -10.25 2.21 1.53
N ILE A 79 -9.95 3.45 1.91
CA ILE A 79 -10.37 4.64 1.15
C ILE A 79 -9.75 4.64 -0.25
N ALA A 80 -8.47 4.29 -0.37
CA ALA A 80 -7.79 4.21 -1.66
C ALA A 80 -8.40 3.14 -2.59
N VAL A 81 -8.75 1.97 -2.05
CA VAL A 81 -9.44 0.91 -2.81
C VAL A 81 -10.79 1.39 -3.33
N VAL A 82 -11.59 2.04 -2.47
CA VAL A 82 -12.90 2.59 -2.88
C VAL A 82 -12.73 3.66 -3.95
N LEU A 83 -11.75 4.57 -3.78
CA LEU A 83 -11.46 5.60 -4.76
C LEU A 83 -11.10 5.00 -6.13
N LEU A 84 -10.22 4.00 -6.15
CA LEU A 84 -9.83 3.33 -7.39
C LEU A 84 -10.99 2.56 -8.02
N ALA A 85 -11.83 1.90 -7.23
CA ALA A 85 -13.01 1.19 -7.73
C ALA A 85 -14.00 2.17 -8.40
N VAL A 86 -14.26 3.32 -7.77
CA VAL A 86 -15.12 4.36 -8.34
C VAL A 86 -14.51 4.94 -9.62
N LEU A 87 -13.19 5.19 -9.63
CA LEU A 87 -12.48 5.70 -10.80
C LEU A 87 -12.57 4.72 -11.98
N GLN A 88 -12.30 3.43 -11.74
CA GLN A 88 -12.40 2.40 -12.78
C GLN A 88 -13.82 2.25 -13.29
N GLY A 89 -14.81 2.25 -12.40
CA GLY A 89 -16.22 2.20 -12.75
C GLY A 89 -16.65 3.41 -13.61
N ALA A 90 -16.24 4.62 -13.23
CA ALA A 90 -16.52 5.84 -13.98
C ALA A 90 -15.89 5.82 -15.38
N LEU A 91 -14.62 5.39 -15.49
CA LEU A 91 -13.94 5.26 -16.78
C LEU A 91 -14.58 4.18 -17.66
N GLY A 92 -15.04 3.07 -17.05
CA GLY A 92 -15.77 2.02 -17.77
C GLY A 92 -17.10 2.52 -18.32
N LEU A 93 -17.87 3.27 -17.54
CA LEU A 93 -19.13 3.91 -17.98
C LEU A 93 -18.92 4.95 -19.07
N ALA A 94 -17.79 5.66 -19.06
CA ALA A 94 -17.39 6.59 -20.10
C ALA A 94 -16.90 5.91 -21.39
N GLY A 95 -16.91 4.58 -21.47
CA GLY A 95 -16.46 3.82 -22.63
C GLY A 95 -14.95 3.82 -22.87
N VAL A 96 -14.17 4.15 -21.83
CA VAL A 96 -12.71 4.17 -21.93
C VAL A 96 -12.17 2.74 -22.01
N SER A 97 -11.32 2.45 -22.99
CA SER A 97 -10.73 1.11 -23.16
C SER A 97 -9.92 0.67 -21.94
N GLY A 98 -9.88 -0.64 -21.66
CA GLY A 98 -9.14 -1.19 -20.54
C GLY A 98 -7.66 -0.81 -20.52
N GLN A 99 -7.03 -0.70 -21.70
CA GLN A 99 -5.65 -0.23 -21.82
C GLN A 99 -5.48 1.22 -21.36
N ALA A 100 -6.40 2.11 -21.71
CA ALA A 100 -6.36 3.50 -21.27
C ALA A 100 -6.63 3.62 -19.75
N GLN A 101 -7.48 2.76 -19.18
CA GLN A 101 -7.68 2.68 -17.74
C GLN A 101 -6.40 2.25 -17.03
N THR A 102 -5.68 1.25 -17.55
CA THR A 102 -4.40 0.80 -16.99
C THR A 102 -3.35 1.92 -17.01
N ILE A 103 -3.28 2.69 -18.09
CA ILE A 103 -2.39 3.87 -18.19
C ILE A 103 -2.76 4.92 -17.12
N ALA A 104 -4.04 5.20 -16.94
CA ALA A 104 -4.51 6.16 -15.94
C ALA A 104 -4.13 5.71 -14.51
N ILE A 105 -4.29 4.42 -14.19
CA ILE A 105 -3.91 3.85 -12.90
C ILE A 105 -2.38 3.90 -12.71
N GLY A 106 -1.61 3.59 -13.73
CA GLY A 106 -0.15 3.69 -13.70
C GLY A 106 0.34 5.13 -13.48
N ALA A 107 -0.29 6.11 -14.13
CA ALA A 107 0.00 7.53 -13.92
C ALA A 107 -0.33 7.95 -12.47
N LEU A 108 -1.48 7.50 -11.94
CA LEU A 108 -1.86 7.76 -10.56
C LEU A 108 -0.86 7.15 -9.56
N LEU A 109 -0.35 5.96 -9.85
CA LEU A 109 0.69 5.32 -9.05
C LEU A 109 1.97 6.15 -8.99
N ILE A 110 2.43 6.66 -10.13
CA ILE A 110 3.63 7.52 -10.20
C ILE A 110 3.43 8.80 -9.39
N ILE A 111 2.27 9.43 -9.51
CA ILE A 111 1.92 10.63 -8.73
C ILE A 111 1.88 10.31 -7.23
N ALA A 112 1.27 9.19 -6.83
CA ALA A 112 1.18 8.77 -5.44
C ALA A 112 2.57 8.52 -4.82
N ILE A 113 3.47 7.86 -5.54
CA ILE A 113 4.85 7.63 -5.09
C ILE A 113 5.59 8.97 -4.99
N GLY A 114 5.48 9.83 -5.99
CA GLY A 114 6.11 11.15 -6.01
C GLY A 114 5.64 12.05 -4.85
N ALA A 115 4.36 12.07 -4.57
CA ALA A 115 3.79 12.81 -3.44
C ALA A 115 4.27 12.25 -2.09
N GLY A 116 4.30 10.92 -1.95
CA GLY A 116 4.77 10.26 -0.72
C GLY A 116 6.24 10.55 -0.42
N THR A 117 7.11 10.51 -1.43
CA THR A 117 8.54 10.82 -1.28
C THR A 117 8.77 12.31 -1.07
N GLY A 118 8.00 13.20 -1.72
CA GLY A 118 8.07 14.65 -1.55
C GLY A 118 7.73 15.08 -0.12
N ILE A 119 6.66 14.57 0.45
CA ILE A 119 6.25 14.87 1.83
C ILE A 119 7.28 14.36 2.84
N ALA A 120 7.86 13.18 2.61
CA ALA A 120 8.93 12.64 3.47
C ALA A 120 10.21 13.47 3.39
N ALA A 121 10.58 14.02 2.23
CA ALA A 121 11.72 14.91 2.05
C ALA A 121 11.50 16.24 2.79
N ILE A 122 10.33 16.85 2.67
CA ILE A 122 9.99 18.12 3.33
C ILE A 122 9.98 17.96 4.86
N SER A 123 9.49 16.84 5.38
CA SER A 123 9.48 16.57 6.82
C SER A 123 10.86 16.36 7.41
N ARG A 124 11.82 15.83 6.63
CA ARG A 124 13.24 15.72 7.03
C ARG A 124 13.92 17.09 7.09
N PHE A 125 13.59 18.01 6.19
CA PHE A 125 14.13 19.38 6.21
C PHE A 125 13.58 20.23 7.36
N ARG A 126 12.38 19.91 7.88
CA ARG A 126 11.74 20.62 8.99
C ARG A 126 12.14 20.14 10.38
N ARG A 127 12.96 19.10 10.54
CA ARG A 127 13.51 18.77 11.86
C ARG A 127 14.65 19.75 12.17
N PRO A 128 14.47 20.75 13.05
CA PRO A 128 15.55 21.65 13.43
C PRO A 128 16.63 20.87 14.16
N ARG A 129 17.87 21.14 13.82
CA ARG A 129 19.12 20.65 14.44
C ARG A 129 19.24 21.03 15.94
N ARG A 130 18.18 20.93 16.73
CA ARG A 130 18.19 21.37 18.15
C ARG A 130 18.70 20.33 19.14
N ALA A 131 19.02 19.11 18.72
CA ALA A 131 19.41 18.06 19.66
C ALA A 131 20.93 17.92 19.88
N VAL A 132 21.79 18.53 19.05
CA VAL A 132 23.24 18.32 19.15
C VAL A 132 23.94 19.35 20.07
N VAL A 133 23.28 20.47 20.34
CA VAL A 133 23.91 21.55 21.17
C VAL A 133 23.67 21.34 22.68
N ALA A 134 22.65 20.56 23.07
CA ALA A 134 22.35 20.35 24.49
C ALA A 134 23.29 19.33 25.17
N GLU A 135 23.89 18.43 24.44
CA GLU A 135 24.77 17.38 25.00
C GLU A 135 26.23 17.88 25.25
N GLN A 136 26.63 18.95 24.60
CA GLN A 136 27.98 19.52 24.81
C GLN A 136 28.07 20.49 25.98
N VAL A 137 26.92 20.94 26.53
CA VAL A 137 26.90 21.90 27.65
C VAL A 137 26.92 21.19 29.01
N THR A 138 26.59 19.89 29.07
CA THR A 138 26.58 19.12 30.33
C THR A 138 27.82 18.29 30.57
N SER A 139 28.84 18.33 29.70
CA SER A 139 30.11 17.60 29.84
C SER A 139 31.35 18.51 30.01
N GLY A 140 31.14 19.80 30.32
CA GLY A 140 32.21 20.77 30.62
C GLY A 140 32.23 21.14 32.11
#